data_c4ea6460bf533c8e51247078aa184b9e
#
_entry.id   c4ea6460bf533c8e51247078aa184b9e
#
_cell.length_a   1.000
_cell.length_b   1.000
_cell.length_c   1.000
_cell.angle_alpha   90.00
_cell.angle_beta   90.00
_cell.angle_gamma   90.00
#
_symmetry.space_group_name_H-M   'P 1'
#
loop_
_entity.id
_entity.type
_entity.pdbx_description
1 polymer ?
#
loop_
_entity_poly.entity_id
_entity_poly.type
_entity_poly.pdbx_seq_one_letter_code
_entity_poly.pdbx_strand_id
1 'polypeptide(L)'
;MFCLIIFIGNYSYGKFKLNNSNYKFDKEINVKIISPNFSLKDYNNQSEEFQIKRLIKISDPKKDKKTLFIWPEGIFYQSYLEDIKKYRNLFKDKFSENHLIILGINNFTSINNIDDQKYFNSLAVLNYKLEILSLYNKINLVPFGEFLPFEKTLSKFGLKKITPGYSSFSSGDERMMINLGSQFNEKLILPLICYEIIYPAKIKKANQLPDLVVNISEDAWFGRSIGPHQHFTKAIYRSIEEGVFIARSANKGISAFINPNGKVLKSLNTRESGNIELKFPHFNQPTLFSNHGNKIFFLIILLYIFLTLICKKLKI
;
A
#
# COMPACT_ATOMS: atom_id res chain seq x y z
N MET A 1 32.78 19.43 -16.61
CA MET A 1 33.03 18.12 -17.26
C MET A 1 32.59 16.95 -16.38
N PHE A 2 33.04 16.87 -15.10
CA PHE A 2 32.71 15.76 -14.18
C PHE A 2 31.19 15.52 -13.97
N CYS A 3 30.41 16.57 -13.67
CA CYS A 3 28.95 16.46 -13.48
C CYS A 3 28.23 15.95 -14.74
N LEU A 4 28.69 16.32 -15.92
CA LEU A 4 28.11 15.86 -17.20
C LEU A 4 28.35 14.36 -17.42
N ILE A 5 29.54 13.87 -17.06
CA ILE A 5 29.87 12.43 -17.15
C ILE A 5 28.98 11.62 -16.20
N ILE A 6 28.77 12.08 -14.97
CA ILE A 6 27.87 11.43 -14.00
C ILE A 6 26.44 11.41 -14.54
N PHE A 7 25.97 12.54 -15.09
CA PHE A 7 24.62 12.63 -15.64
C PHE A 7 24.43 11.67 -16.83
N ILE A 8 25.34 11.67 -17.79
CA ILE A 8 25.29 10.77 -18.95
C ILE A 8 25.38 9.32 -18.52
N GLY A 9 26.26 8.99 -17.54
CA GLY A 9 26.40 7.64 -17.00
C GLY A 9 25.11 7.14 -16.35
N ASN A 10 24.50 7.94 -15.49
CA ASN A 10 23.22 7.59 -14.86
C ASN A 10 22.08 7.45 -15.85
N TYR A 11 21.98 8.36 -16.83
CA TYR A 11 20.98 8.29 -17.89
C TYR A 11 21.14 7.02 -18.73
N SER A 12 22.36 6.72 -19.16
CA SER A 12 22.66 5.54 -19.97
C SER A 12 22.38 4.24 -19.20
N TYR A 13 22.76 4.18 -17.93
CA TYR A 13 22.45 3.06 -17.05
C TYR A 13 20.94 2.87 -16.88
N GLY A 14 20.20 3.96 -16.63
CA GLY A 14 18.74 3.92 -16.52
C GLY A 14 18.08 3.41 -17.80
N LYS A 15 18.50 3.92 -18.96
CA LYS A 15 18.00 3.48 -20.26
C LYS A 15 18.30 2.00 -20.54
N PHE A 16 19.51 1.54 -20.20
CA PHE A 16 19.89 0.13 -20.31
C PHE A 16 19.01 -0.77 -19.44
N LYS A 17 18.79 -0.40 -18.18
CA LYS A 17 17.91 -1.13 -17.23
C LYS A 17 16.48 -1.22 -17.75
N LEU A 18 15.92 -0.13 -18.25
CA LEU A 18 14.56 -0.08 -18.77
C LEU A 18 14.36 -0.99 -19.99
N ASN A 19 15.36 -1.06 -20.88
CA ASN A 19 15.29 -1.84 -22.12
C ASN A 19 15.48 -3.36 -21.89
N ASN A 20 16.24 -3.74 -20.85
CA ASN A 20 16.64 -5.15 -20.63
C ASN A 20 15.83 -5.86 -19.53
N SER A 21 14.68 -5.32 -19.13
CA SER A 21 13.87 -5.89 -18.07
C SER A 21 12.84 -6.86 -18.61
N ASN A 22 13.08 -8.15 -18.39
CA ASN A 22 12.12 -9.22 -18.67
C ASN A 22 11.42 -9.65 -17.37
N TYR A 23 10.12 -9.41 -17.28
CA TYR A 23 9.30 -9.82 -16.15
C TYR A 23 8.52 -11.08 -16.50
N LYS A 24 8.46 -12.00 -15.53
CA LYS A 24 7.63 -13.20 -15.64
C LYS A 24 6.33 -12.96 -14.87
N PHE A 25 5.26 -13.53 -15.37
CA PHE A 25 3.94 -13.50 -14.75
C PHE A 25 3.43 -14.91 -14.56
N ASP A 26 2.69 -15.12 -13.48
CA ASP A 26 2.00 -16.37 -13.24
C ASP A 26 0.98 -16.65 -14.37
N LYS A 27 0.78 -17.91 -14.73
CA LYS A 27 -0.16 -18.27 -15.81
C LYS A 27 -1.60 -18.31 -15.33
N GLU A 28 -1.81 -18.65 -14.08
CA GLU A 28 -3.13 -18.95 -13.51
C GLU A 28 -3.65 -17.81 -12.63
N ILE A 29 -2.79 -17.24 -11.77
CA ILE A 29 -3.21 -16.28 -10.77
C ILE A 29 -3.35 -14.89 -11.38
N ASN A 30 -4.49 -14.26 -11.18
CA ASN A 30 -4.74 -12.86 -11.53
C ASN A 30 -4.70 -11.99 -10.27
N VAL A 31 -4.30 -10.73 -10.44
CA VAL A 31 -4.45 -9.68 -9.43
C VAL A 31 -5.38 -8.62 -10.03
N LYS A 32 -6.42 -8.26 -9.31
CA LYS A 32 -7.39 -7.25 -9.74
C LYS A 32 -7.48 -6.12 -8.73
N ILE A 33 -7.13 -4.92 -9.16
CA ILE A 33 -7.21 -3.69 -8.36
C ILE A 33 -8.55 -3.03 -8.62
N ILE A 34 -9.23 -2.60 -7.56
CA ILE A 34 -10.54 -1.99 -7.60
C ILE A 34 -10.43 -0.51 -7.20
N SER A 35 -10.96 0.38 -8.03
CA SER A 35 -11.09 1.81 -7.76
C SER A 35 -12.56 2.20 -7.76
N PRO A 36 -13.21 2.39 -6.60
CA PRO A 36 -14.64 2.69 -6.54
C PRO A 36 -14.97 4.15 -6.84
N ASN A 37 -14.02 5.05 -6.60
CA ASN A 37 -14.19 6.49 -6.72
C ASN A 37 -15.33 7.06 -5.84
N PHE A 38 -15.45 6.54 -4.59
CA PHE A 38 -16.42 7.06 -3.61
C PHE A 38 -16.01 8.45 -3.13
N SER A 39 -16.97 9.36 -3.02
CA SER A 39 -16.74 10.66 -2.38
C SER A 39 -17.02 10.56 -0.88
N LEU A 40 -16.49 11.50 -0.09
CA LEU A 40 -16.79 11.58 1.35
C LEU A 40 -18.29 11.78 1.60
N LYS A 41 -19.02 12.39 0.65
CA LYS A 41 -20.48 12.52 0.73
C LYS A 41 -21.20 11.18 0.54
N ASP A 42 -20.64 10.27 -0.26
CA ASP A 42 -21.24 8.95 -0.47
C ASP A 42 -21.24 8.13 0.82
N TYR A 43 -20.22 8.28 1.66
CA TYR A 43 -20.16 7.64 2.98
C TYR A 43 -21.27 8.11 3.95
N ASN A 44 -21.71 9.35 3.82
CA ASN A 44 -22.77 9.89 4.67
C ASN A 44 -24.18 9.62 4.12
N ASN A 45 -24.32 9.51 2.81
CA ASN A 45 -25.64 9.48 2.15
C ASN A 45 -26.08 8.08 1.68
N GLN A 46 -25.18 7.09 1.68
CA GLN A 46 -25.45 5.74 1.19
C GLN A 46 -25.15 4.73 2.30
N SER A 47 -25.91 3.63 2.33
CA SER A 47 -25.60 2.54 3.26
C SER A 47 -24.29 1.84 2.86
N GLU A 48 -23.57 1.35 3.85
CA GLU A 48 -22.35 0.57 3.62
C GLU A 48 -22.62 -0.67 2.75
N GLU A 49 -23.80 -1.32 2.92
CA GLU A 49 -24.21 -2.44 2.08
C GLU A 49 -24.33 -2.05 0.60
N PHE A 50 -24.88 -0.89 0.31
CA PHE A 50 -24.97 -0.39 -1.08
C PHE A 50 -23.59 -0.18 -1.69
N GLN A 51 -22.66 0.36 -0.92
CA GLN A 51 -21.27 0.55 -1.37
C GLN A 51 -20.56 -0.78 -1.62
N ILE A 52 -20.76 -1.77 -0.74
CA ILE A 52 -20.22 -3.12 -0.91
C ILE A 52 -20.78 -3.77 -2.20
N LYS A 53 -22.09 -3.67 -2.43
CA LYS A 53 -22.72 -4.17 -3.68
C LYS A 53 -22.10 -3.53 -4.92
N ARG A 54 -21.82 -2.22 -4.86
CA ARG A 54 -21.16 -1.49 -5.94
C ARG A 54 -19.70 -1.96 -6.15
N LEU A 55 -18.95 -2.17 -5.06
CA LEU A 55 -17.59 -2.73 -5.12
C LEU A 55 -17.58 -4.13 -5.73
N ILE A 56 -18.49 -5.00 -5.31
CA ILE A 56 -18.62 -6.35 -5.88
C ILE A 56 -18.91 -6.28 -7.38
N LYS A 57 -19.81 -5.36 -7.79
CA LYS A 57 -20.11 -5.15 -9.22
C LYS A 57 -18.88 -4.67 -10.00
N ILE A 58 -18.14 -3.71 -9.46
CA ILE A 58 -16.90 -3.21 -10.09
C ILE A 58 -15.82 -4.31 -10.13
N SER A 59 -15.75 -5.15 -9.11
CA SER A 59 -14.80 -6.26 -9.06
C SER A 59 -15.02 -7.28 -10.17
N ASP A 60 -16.23 -7.44 -10.66
CA ASP A 60 -16.61 -8.38 -11.73
C ASP A 60 -15.92 -9.75 -11.55
N PRO A 61 -16.20 -10.47 -10.44
CA PRO A 61 -15.54 -11.74 -10.15
C PRO A 61 -15.97 -12.83 -11.14
N LYS A 62 -14.99 -13.61 -11.62
CA LYS A 62 -15.20 -14.78 -12.47
C LYS A 62 -14.87 -16.01 -11.65
N LYS A 63 -15.87 -16.82 -11.29
CA LYS A 63 -15.74 -17.93 -10.33
C LYS A 63 -14.71 -19.00 -10.72
N ASP A 64 -14.47 -19.14 -12.01
CA ASP A 64 -13.51 -20.08 -12.62
C ASP A 64 -12.06 -19.57 -12.65
N LYS A 65 -11.82 -18.28 -12.32
CA LYS A 65 -10.49 -17.67 -12.38
C LYS A 65 -9.92 -17.45 -10.99
N LYS A 66 -8.73 -17.97 -10.76
CA LYS A 66 -7.98 -17.70 -9.53
C LYS A 66 -7.59 -16.23 -9.48
N THR A 67 -8.17 -15.46 -8.54
CA THR A 67 -8.02 -14.00 -8.52
C THR A 67 -7.84 -13.45 -7.10
N LEU A 68 -6.80 -12.64 -6.92
CA LEU A 68 -6.59 -11.79 -5.74
C LEU A 68 -7.20 -10.41 -6.01
N PHE A 69 -8.31 -10.10 -5.34
CA PHE A 69 -8.95 -8.79 -5.40
C PHE A 69 -8.33 -7.86 -4.37
N ILE A 70 -8.02 -6.61 -4.78
CA ILE A 70 -7.47 -5.60 -3.89
C ILE A 70 -8.43 -4.41 -3.89
N TRP A 71 -9.13 -4.22 -2.77
CA TRP A 71 -10.00 -3.11 -2.50
C TRP A 71 -9.22 -2.03 -1.74
N PRO A 72 -9.56 -0.73 -1.87
CA PRO A 72 -8.84 0.33 -1.20
C PRO A 72 -9.09 0.37 0.31
N GLU A 73 -8.38 1.27 0.98
CA GLU A 73 -8.57 1.62 2.39
C GLU A 73 -9.92 2.30 2.62
N GLY A 74 -10.46 2.23 3.84
CA GLY A 74 -11.59 3.03 4.29
C GLY A 74 -12.96 2.69 3.72
N ILE A 75 -13.11 1.52 3.08
CA ILE A 75 -14.36 1.09 2.46
C ILE A 75 -15.42 0.75 3.51
N PHE A 76 -15.00 0.09 4.59
CA PHE A 76 -15.87 -0.28 5.69
C PHE A 76 -15.77 0.78 6.80
N TYR A 77 -16.57 1.84 6.67
CA TYR A 77 -16.52 3.00 7.57
C TYR A 77 -17.49 2.91 8.75
N GLN A 78 -18.49 2.02 8.68
CA GLN A 78 -19.47 1.77 9.75
C GLN A 78 -19.22 0.44 10.47
N SER A 79 -18.43 -0.46 9.88
CA SER A 79 -18.22 -1.80 10.40
C SER A 79 -16.78 -1.99 10.84
N TYR A 80 -16.62 -2.70 11.93
CA TYR A 80 -15.35 -3.27 12.34
C TYR A 80 -15.17 -4.68 11.73
N LEU A 81 -13.95 -5.20 11.82
CA LEU A 81 -13.60 -6.51 11.26
C LEU A 81 -14.49 -7.65 11.80
N GLU A 82 -14.93 -7.56 13.04
CA GLU A 82 -15.84 -8.54 13.65
C GLU A 82 -17.21 -8.56 12.98
N ASP A 83 -17.69 -7.40 12.52
CA ASP A 83 -19.02 -7.22 11.94
C ASP A 83 -19.10 -7.64 10.46
N ILE A 84 -17.96 -7.86 9.79
CA ILE A 84 -17.93 -8.08 8.34
C ILE A 84 -18.74 -9.29 7.89
N LYS A 85 -18.89 -10.27 8.79
CA LYS A 85 -19.65 -11.49 8.53
C LYS A 85 -21.13 -11.24 8.22
N LYS A 86 -21.69 -10.08 8.61
CA LYS A 86 -23.08 -9.70 8.28
C LYS A 86 -23.29 -9.58 6.76
N TYR A 87 -22.24 -9.31 6.00
CA TYR A 87 -22.28 -9.18 4.53
C TYR A 87 -22.01 -10.50 3.78
N ARG A 88 -21.84 -11.63 4.49
CA ARG A 88 -21.44 -12.92 3.91
C ARG A 88 -22.29 -13.34 2.70
N ASN A 89 -23.58 -13.11 2.73
CA ASN A 89 -24.49 -13.50 1.66
C ASN A 89 -24.17 -12.75 0.35
N LEU A 90 -23.79 -11.47 0.43
CA LEU A 90 -23.42 -10.66 -0.74
C LEU A 90 -22.18 -11.22 -1.45
N PHE A 91 -21.24 -11.78 -0.69
CA PHE A 91 -19.99 -12.33 -1.22
C PHE A 91 -20.17 -13.74 -1.75
N LYS A 92 -20.84 -14.61 -1.01
CA LYS A 92 -21.05 -16.04 -1.35
C LYS A 92 -21.63 -16.23 -2.74
N ASP A 93 -22.55 -15.37 -3.16
CA ASP A 93 -23.22 -15.48 -4.46
C ASP A 93 -22.31 -15.09 -5.64
N LYS A 94 -21.32 -14.24 -5.41
CA LYS A 94 -20.48 -13.63 -6.45
C LYS A 94 -19.07 -14.17 -6.46
N PHE A 95 -18.49 -14.41 -5.31
CA PHE A 95 -17.13 -14.95 -5.16
C PHE A 95 -17.15 -16.48 -4.99
N SER A 96 -16.01 -17.11 -5.19
CA SER A 96 -15.80 -18.56 -5.07
C SER A 96 -14.51 -18.84 -4.29
N GLU A 97 -14.24 -20.11 -4.05
CA GLU A 97 -13.00 -20.59 -3.44
C GLU A 97 -11.73 -20.12 -4.19
N ASN A 98 -11.83 -19.85 -5.49
CA ASN A 98 -10.73 -19.34 -6.30
C ASN A 98 -10.36 -17.87 -6.00
N HIS A 99 -11.01 -17.23 -5.03
CA HIS A 99 -10.86 -15.81 -4.77
C HIS A 99 -10.32 -15.54 -3.37
N LEU A 100 -9.35 -14.64 -3.30
CA LEU A 100 -8.97 -13.93 -2.09
C LEU A 100 -9.29 -12.45 -2.24
N ILE A 101 -9.66 -11.81 -1.13
CA ILE A 101 -10.05 -10.41 -1.10
C ILE A 101 -9.21 -9.69 -0.06
N ILE A 102 -8.45 -8.70 -0.52
CA ILE A 102 -7.73 -7.75 0.36
C ILE A 102 -8.57 -6.50 0.47
N LEU A 103 -8.77 -6.03 1.69
CA LEU A 103 -9.51 -4.79 1.95
C LEU A 103 -9.00 -4.06 3.20
N GLY A 104 -9.23 -2.75 3.23
CA GLY A 104 -9.00 -1.92 4.41
C GLY A 104 -10.23 -1.89 5.32
N ILE A 105 -10.03 -2.13 6.61
CA ILE A 105 -11.08 -2.16 7.62
C ILE A 105 -10.52 -1.79 9.00
N ASN A 106 -11.35 -1.13 9.81
CA ASN A 106 -10.99 -0.88 11.19
C ASN A 106 -11.11 -2.16 12.03
N ASN A 107 -10.18 -2.33 12.95
CA ASN A 107 -10.16 -3.43 13.90
C ASN A 107 -9.94 -2.88 15.32
N PHE A 108 -10.31 -3.65 16.33
CA PHE A 108 -10.00 -3.32 17.71
C PHE A 108 -9.63 -4.59 18.49
N THR A 109 -8.82 -4.41 19.54
CA THR A 109 -8.56 -5.47 20.51
C THR A 109 -9.23 -5.09 21.82
N SER A 110 -10.08 -5.99 22.31
CA SER A 110 -10.66 -5.90 23.63
C SER A 110 -9.65 -6.44 24.65
N ILE A 111 -9.04 -5.58 25.44
CA ILE A 111 -8.31 -5.98 26.64
C ILE A 111 -9.31 -5.84 27.79
N ASN A 112 -9.26 -6.66 28.80
CA ASN A 112 -10.24 -6.90 29.90
C ASN A 112 -10.96 -5.68 30.51
N ASN A 113 -10.64 -4.45 30.12
CA ASN A 113 -11.29 -3.21 30.50
C ASN A 113 -11.60 -2.35 29.28
N ILE A 114 -12.74 -1.68 29.26
CA ILE A 114 -13.18 -0.76 28.19
C ILE A 114 -12.17 0.37 27.97
N ASP A 115 -11.44 0.79 29.01
CA ASP A 115 -10.45 1.88 28.94
C ASP A 115 -9.13 1.49 28.24
N ASP A 116 -8.87 0.19 28.04
CA ASP A 116 -7.66 -0.33 27.39
C ASP A 116 -7.90 -0.77 25.94
N GLN A 117 -9.04 -0.46 25.35
CA GLN A 117 -9.38 -0.84 23.99
C GLN A 117 -8.50 -0.10 22.96
N LYS A 118 -7.78 -0.87 22.15
CA LYS A 118 -6.94 -0.34 21.07
C LYS A 118 -7.64 -0.48 19.74
N TYR A 119 -7.68 0.62 18.97
CA TYR A 119 -8.24 0.65 17.61
C TYR A 119 -7.12 0.67 16.59
N PHE A 120 -7.29 -0.07 15.52
CA PHE A 120 -6.31 -0.18 14.44
C PHE A 120 -6.95 0.09 13.08
N ASN A 121 -6.21 0.80 12.23
CA ASN A 121 -6.47 0.82 10.81
C ASN A 121 -5.79 -0.42 10.22
N SER A 122 -6.53 -1.32 9.59
CA SER A 122 -6.04 -2.64 9.23
C SER A 122 -6.28 -3.00 7.78
N LEU A 123 -5.44 -3.90 7.27
CA LEU A 123 -5.63 -4.59 6.01
C LEU A 123 -5.90 -6.06 6.33
N ALA A 124 -7.05 -6.55 5.89
CA ALA A 124 -7.43 -7.95 6.03
C ALA A 124 -7.35 -8.69 4.71
N VAL A 125 -6.88 -9.95 4.76
CA VAL A 125 -6.97 -10.92 3.66
C VAL A 125 -8.07 -11.90 4.02
N LEU A 126 -9.10 -11.98 3.18
CA LEU A 126 -10.29 -12.76 3.41
C LEU A 126 -10.52 -13.76 2.26
N ASN A 127 -11.12 -14.89 2.59
CA ASN A 127 -11.68 -15.79 1.58
C ASN A 127 -13.11 -15.34 1.17
N TYR A 128 -13.72 -16.07 0.24
CA TYR A 128 -15.08 -15.80 -0.27
C TYR A 128 -16.18 -15.96 0.79
N LYS A 129 -15.89 -16.60 1.94
CA LYS A 129 -16.80 -16.72 3.07
C LYS A 129 -16.62 -15.60 4.09
N LEU A 130 -15.76 -14.64 3.81
CA LEU A 130 -15.33 -13.58 4.73
C LEU A 130 -14.66 -14.13 6.00
N GLU A 131 -13.99 -15.27 5.91
CA GLU A 131 -13.11 -15.77 6.96
C GLU A 131 -11.75 -15.07 6.85
N ILE A 132 -11.24 -14.60 7.98
CA ILE A 132 -9.98 -13.86 8.06
C ILE A 132 -8.83 -14.86 7.95
N LEU A 133 -8.03 -14.75 6.89
CA LEU A 133 -6.84 -15.56 6.69
C LEU A 133 -5.58 -14.87 7.24
N SER A 134 -5.53 -13.55 7.13
CA SER A 134 -4.44 -12.74 7.67
C SER A 134 -4.91 -11.33 7.96
N LEU A 135 -4.26 -10.69 8.92
CA LEU A 135 -4.54 -9.33 9.35
C LEU A 135 -3.23 -8.57 9.54
N TYR A 136 -3.15 -7.38 8.99
CA TYR A 136 -2.04 -6.45 9.18
C TYR A 136 -2.56 -5.14 9.73
N ASN A 137 -2.06 -4.72 10.89
CA ASN A 137 -2.37 -3.43 11.50
C ASN A 137 -1.33 -2.39 11.06
N LYS A 138 -1.80 -1.23 10.63
CA LYS A 138 -0.96 -0.12 10.19
C LYS A 138 0.05 0.28 11.26
N ILE A 139 1.31 0.38 10.88
CA ILE A 139 2.40 0.72 11.79
C ILE A 139 2.68 2.21 11.77
N ASN A 140 2.86 2.77 10.59
CA ASN A 140 3.19 4.18 10.44
C ASN A 140 1.91 5.01 10.29
N LEU A 141 1.41 5.49 11.41
CA LEU A 141 0.21 6.32 11.48
C LEU A 141 0.47 7.75 11.00
N VAL A 142 -0.56 8.40 10.46
CA VAL A 142 -0.51 9.80 10.02
C VAL A 142 -0.66 10.71 11.23
N PRO A 143 0.38 11.52 11.56
CA PRO A 143 0.28 12.49 12.65
C PRO A 143 -0.87 13.48 12.40
N PHE A 144 -1.59 13.85 13.45
CA PHE A 144 -2.78 14.70 13.45
C PHE A 144 -3.98 14.15 12.69
N GLY A 145 -3.76 13.21 11.76
CA GLY A 145 -4.82 12.49 11.06
C GLY A 145 -5.33 11.31 11.89
N GLU A 146 -4.49 10.33 12.11
CA GLU A 146 -4.87 9.07 12.76
C GLU A 146 -4.58 9.06 14.27
N PHE A 147 -3.63 9.85 14.73
CA PHE A 147 -3.33 10.06 16.14
C PHE A 147 -2.91 11.50 16.41
N LEU A 148 -3.07 11.94 17.65
CA LEU A 148 -2.60 13.26 18.10
C LEU A 148 -1.23 13.08 18.76
N PRO A 149 -0.14 13.62 18.17
CA PRO A 149 1.15 13.63 18.84
C PRO A 149 1.05 14.37 20.19
N PHE A 150 1.72 13.85 21.22
CA PHE A 150 1.64 14.43 22.57
C PHE A 150 0.20 14.65 23.08
N GLU A 151 -0.69 13.69 22.84
CA GLU A 151 -2.15 13.79 23.08
C GLU A 151 -2.48 14.33 24.46
N LYS A 152 -1.79 13.85 25.52
CA LYS A 152 -1.98 14.32 26.91
C LYS A 152 -1.76 15.82 27.09
N THR A 153 -0.94 16.42 26.26
CA THR A 153 -0.62 17.88 26.32
C THR A 153 -1.51 18.67 25.38
N LEU A 154 -1.60 18.26 24.11
CA LEU A 154 -2.30 19.01 23.08
C LEU A 154 -3.83 19.01 23.26
N SER A 155 -4.39 17.93 23.83
CA SER A 155 -5.83 17.88 24.16
C SER A 155 -6.24 18.90 25.22
N LYS A 156 -5.32 19.27 26.14
CA LYS A 156 -5.57 20.36 27.13
C LYS A 156 -5.75 21.73 26.47
N PHE A 157 -5.18 21.92 25.28
CA PHE A 157 -5.36 23.13 24.47
C PHE A 157 -6.52 23.03 23.48
N GLY A 158 -7.39 22.00 23.63
CA GLY A 158 -8.56 21.82 22.76
C GLY A 158 -8.25 21.25 21.38
N LEU A 159 -7.01 20.84 21.11
CA LEU A 159 -6.63 20.22 19.85
C LEU A 159 -7.14 18.78 19.79
N LYS A 160 -7.76 18.42 18.65
CA LYS A 160 -8.26 17.09 18.35
C LYS A 160 -7.66 16.60 17.02
N LYS A 161 -7.64 15.28 16.81
CA LYS A 161 -7.28 14.72 15.51
C LYS A 161 -8.29 15.15 14.43
N ILE A 162 -7.84 15.20 13.18
CA ILE A 162 -8.60 15.71 12.04
C ILE A 162 -9.61 14.66 11.54
N THR A 163 -9.25 13.36 11.61
CA THR A 163 -10.14 12.30 11.15
C THR A 163 -11.30 12.05 12.12
N PRO A 164 -12.50 11.78 11.62
CA PRO A 164 -13.65 11.42 12.47
C PRO A 164 -13.36 10.19 13.33
N GLY A 165 -13.94 10.14 14.52
CA GLY A 165 -13.83 9.04 15.48
C GLY A 165 -13.38 9.53 16.86
N TYR A 166 -13.74 8.78 17.90
CA TYR A 166 -13.55 9.22 19.29
C TYR A 166 -12.14 8.98 19.83
N SER A 167 -11.39 8.00 19.27
CA SER A 167 -10.07 7.63 19.76
C SER A 167 -9.00 7.73 18.65
N SER A 168 -7.74 7.91 19.08
CA SER A 168 -6.57 7.76 18.20
C SER A 168 -6.40 6.29 17.83
N PHE A 169 -5.94 6.02 16.60
CA PHE A 169 -5.50 4.68 16.24
C PHE A 169 -4.23 4.32 16.99
N SER A 170 -4.08 3.02 17.27
CA SER A 170 -2.86 2.43 17.79
C SER A 170 -1.99 1.93 16.63
N SER A 171 -0.66 2.05 16.80
CA SER A 171 0.29 1.45 15.85
C SER A 171 0.25 -0.07 15.96
N GLY A 172 0.34 -0.77 14.83
CA GLY A 172 0.64 -2.19 14.79
C GLY A 172 2.05 -2.49 15.31
N ASP A 173 2.29 -3.76 15.66
CA ASP A 173 3.54 -4.17 16.31
C ASP A 173 4.70 -4.26 15.31
N GLU A 174 4.49 -4.97 14.20
CA GLU A 174 5.55 -5.16 13.20
C GLU A 174 5.04 -5.25 11.76
N ARG A 175 5.91 -4.88 10.83
CA ARG A 175 5.68 -5.09 9.41
C ARG A 175 5.97 -6.54 9.05
N MET A 176 4.98 -7.22 8.49
CA MET A 176 5.07 -8.64 8.17
C MET A 176 4.68 -8.88 6.71
N MET A 177 5.27 -9.92 6.14
CA MET A 177 4.80 -10.46 4.87
C MET A 177 3.66 -11.43 5.13
N ILE A 178 2.68 -11.42 4.25
CA ILE A 178 1.53 -12.33 4.28
C ILE A 178 1.72 -13.39 3.21
N ASN A 179 1.69 -14.65 3.60
CA ASN A 179 1.62 -15.78 2.70
C ASN A 179 0.16 -16.01 2.30
N LEU A 180 -0.11 -16.06 1.00
CA LEU A 180 -1.46 -16.27 0.46
C LEU A 180 -1.91 -17.73 0.44
N GLY A 181 -1.07 -18.65 0.93
CA GLY A 181 -1.35 -20.07 1.06
C GLY A 181 -1.16 -20.87 -0.22
N SER A 182 -1.30 -22.19 -0.09
CA SER A 182 -1.07 -23.16 -1.19
C SER A 182 -1.95 -22.92 -2.41
N GLN A 183 -3.17 -22.47 -2.21
CA GLN A 183 -4.10 -22.13 -3.28
C GLN A 183 -3.56 -21.02 -4.20
N PHE A 184 -2.74 -20.11 -3.67
CA PHE A 184 -2.08 -19.04 -4.41
C PHE A 184 -0.56 -19.29 -4.54
N ASN A 185 -0.13 -20.58 -4.60
CA ASN A 185 1.25 -20.99 -4.81
C ASN A 185 2.23 -20.36 -3.79
N GLU A 186 1.81 -20.27 -2.53
CA GLU A 186 2.59 -19.67 -1.41
C GLU A 186 3.14 -18.26 -1.71
N LYS A 187 2.43 -17.50 -2.56
CA LYS A 187 2.84 -16.13 -2.91
C LYS A 187 2.91 -15.24 -1.68
N LEU A 188 3.98 -14.46 -1.61
CA LEU A 188 4.23 -13.53 -0.51
C LEU A 188 3.87 -12.11 -0.91
N ILE A 189 2.99 -11.47 -0.15
CA ILE A 189 2.69 -10.05 -0.31
C ILE A 189 3.19 -9.26 0.89
N LEU A 190 3.60 -8.00 0.66
CA LEU A 190 3.83 -7.04 1.71
C LEU A 190 2.70 -6.01 1.72
N PRO A 191 1.90 -5.96 2.79
CA PRO A 191 0.85 -4.95 2.93
C PRO A 191 1.43 -3.59 3.33
N LEU A 192 0.93 -2.53 2.70
CA LEU A 192 1.16 -1.14 3.06
C LEU A 192 -0.16 -0.38 3.03
N ILE A 193 -0.48 0.32 4.12
CA ILE A 193 -1.70 1.11 4.22
C ILE A 193 -1.35 2.59 4.05
N CYS A 194 -1.89 3.21 2.98
CA CYS A 194 -1.86 4.64 2.71
C CYS A 194 -0.44 5.25 2.81
N TYR A 195 -0.24 6.08 3.80
CA TYR A 195 0.98 6.84 4.06
C TYR A 195 2.24 5.98 4.24
N GLU A 196 2.11 4.70 4.54
CA GLU A 196 3.26 3.80 4.72
C GLU A 196 4.15 3.69 3.47
N ILE A 197 3.58 3.90 2.28
CA ILE A 197 4.32 3.87 1.01
C ILE A 197 5.37 4.99 0.89
N ILE A 198 5.28 6.06 1.68
CA ILE A 198 6.22 7.18 1.58
C ILE A 198 7.57 6.87 2.21
N TYR A 199 7.65 5.90 3.13
CA TYR A 199 8.87 5.58 3.88
C TYR A 199 9.82 4.70 3.07
N PRO A 200 11.05 5.17 2.77
CA PRO A 200 12.05 4.37 2.06
C PRO A 200 12.66 3.29 2.95
N ALA A 201 13.24 2.26 2.32
CA ALA A 201 13.98 1.18 2.99
C ALA A 201 13.17 0.41 4.05
N LYS A 202 11.84 0.26 3.84
CA LYS A 202 10.94 -0.44 4.76
C LYS A 202 10.23 -1.66 4.15
N ILE A 203 10.56 -2.00 2.90
CA ILE A 203 9.90 -3.10 2.16
C ILE A 203 10.61 -4.43 2.37
N LYS A 204 11.94 -4.44 2.36
CA LYS A 204 12.70 -5.67 2.59
C LYS A 204 12.70 -6.04 4.07
N LYS A 205 12.35 -7.30 4.40
CA LYS A 205 12.48 -7.87 5.74
C LYS A 205 13.37 -9.12 5.69
N ALA A 206 14.32 -9.23 6.61
CA ALA A 206 15.17 -10.43 6.80
C ALA A 206 15.75 -11.02 5.49
N ASN A 207 16.29 -10.19 4.61
CA ASN A 207 16.84 -10.57 3.30
C ASN A 207 15.85 -11.16 2.30
N GLN A 208 14.55 -11.11 2.58
CA GLN A 208 13.50 -11.54 1.67
C GLN A 208 12.73 -10.35 1.08
N LEU A 209 12.44 -10.41 -0.22
CA LEU A 209 11.53 -9.49 -0.91
C LEU A 209 10.16 -10.15 -1.09
N PRO A 210 9.08 -9.37 -1.03
CA PRO A 210 7.76 -9.87 -1.38
C PRO A 210 7.65 -10.11 -2.89
N ASP A 211 6.82 -11.04 -3.32
CA ASP A 211 6.45 -11.18 -4.73
C ASP A 211 5.70 -9.95 -5.24
N LEU A 212 4.90 -9.34 -4.36
CA LEU A 212 4.09 -8.16 -4.66
C LEU A 212 3.93 -7.28 -3.41
N VAL A 213 4.16 -5.99 -3.56
CA VAL A 213 3.73 -5.00 -2.55
C VAL A 213 2.28 -4.61 -2.85
N VAL A 214 1.41 -4.73 -1.86
CA VAL A 214 0.01 -4.30 -1.94
C VAL A 214 -0.15 -3.01 -1.14
N ASN A 215 -0.43 -1.91 -1.83
CA ASN A 215 -0.70 -0.63 -1.19
C ASN A 215 -2.17 -0.27 -1.35
N ILE A 216 -2.91 -0.24 -0.24
CA ILE A 216 -4.29 0.26 -0.20
C ILE A 216 -4.30 1.68 0.35
N SER A 217 -5.17 2.56 -0.18
CA SER A 217 -5.18 3.97 0.21
C SER A 217 -6.55 4.62 0.09
N GLU A 218 -6.82 5.58 1.00
CA GLU A 218 -7.94 6.50 0.93
C GLU A 218 -7.40 7.91 0.62
N ASP A 219 -7.39 8.27 -0.66
CA ASP A 219 -6.82 9.54 -1.12
C ASP A 219 -7.87 10.68 -1.19
N ALA A 220 -9.16 10.42 -0.84
CA ALA A 220 -10.20 11.45 -0.81
C ALA A 220 -9.88 12.62 0.14
N TRP A 221 -9.08 12.37 1.18
CA TRP A 221 -8.59 13.37 2.12
C TRP A 221 -7.80 14.51 1.46
N PHE A 222 -7.12 14.24 0.35
CA PHE A 222 -6.37 15.25 -0.40
C PHE A 222 -7.27 16.19 -1.21
N GLY A 223 -8.55 15.87 -1.37
CA GLY A 223 -9.51 16.67 -2.14
C GLY A 223 -9.07 16.83 -3.60
N ARG A 224 -9.11 18.08 -4.09
CA ARG A 224 -8.72 18.45 -5.47
C ARG A 224 -7.27 18.92 -5.59
N SER A 225 -6.45 18.69 -4.56
CA SER A 225 -5.04 19.10 -4.54
C SER A 225 -4.15 18.21 -5.41
N ILE A 226 -2.88 18.55 -5.49
CA ILE A 226 -1.83 17.72 -6.12
C ILE A 226 -1.47 16.48 -5.26
N GLY A 227 -1.99 16.38 -4.03
CA GLY A 227 -1.67 15.33 -3.05
C GLY A 227 -1.74 13.91 -3.60
N PRO A 228 -2.83 13.48 -4.28
CA PRO A 228 -2.90 12.13 -4.85
C PRO A 228 -1.76 11.82 -5.83
N HIS A 229 -1.34 12.79 -6.64
CA HIS A 229 -0.23 12.63 -7.58
C HIS A 229 1.12 12.52 -6.87
N GLN A 230 1.34 13.34 -5.85
CA GLN A 230 2.55 13.26 -5.03
C GLN A 230 2.62 11.93 -4.27
N HIS A 231 1.50 11.47 -3.71
CA HIS A 231 1.40 10.20 -3.02
C HIS A 231 1.66 9.02 -3.97
N PHE A 232 1.07 9.04 -5.17
CA PHE A 232 1.33 8.06 -6.21
C PHE A 232 2.80 8.04 -6.66
N THR A 233 3.43 9.20 -6.80
CA THR A 233 4.86 9.31 -7.16
C THR A 233 5.74 8.60 -6.14
N LYS A 234 5.37 8.62 -4.84
CA LYS A 234 6.11 7.85 -3.82
C LYS A 234 6.04 6.35 -4.06
N ALA A 235 4.90 5.83 -4.52
CA ALA A 235 4.80 4.42 -4.89
C ALA A 235 5.73 4.07 -6.07
N ILE A 236 5.84 4.95 -7.07
CA ILE A 236 6.80 4.77 -8.18
C ILE A 236 8.23 4.71 -7.65
N TYR A 237 8.63 5.64 -6.78
CA TYR A 237 9.97 5.61 -6.18
C TYR A 237 10.22 4.33 -5.38
N ARG A 238 9.23 3.87 -4.58
CA ARG A 238 9.38 2.61 -3.82
C ARG A 238 9.61 1.41 -4.73
N SER A 239 8.89 1.33 -5.86
CA SER A 239 9.09 0.21 -6.79
C SER A 239 10.51 0.18 -7.36
N ILE A 240 11.09 1.36 -7.70
CA ILE A 240 12.45 1.48 -8.23
C ILE A 240 13.50 1.17 -7.15
N GLU A 241 13.35 1.77 -5.99
CA GLU A 241 14.31 1.65 -4.90
C GLU A 241 14.45 0.22 -4.39
N GLU A 242 13.33 -0.47 -4.28
CA GLU A 242 13.30 -1.81 -3.72
C GLU A 242 13.37 -2.92 -4.79
N GLY A 243 13.14 -2.57 -6.06
CA GLY A 243 13.13 -3.54 -7.16
C GLY A 243 11.92 -4.47 -7.14
N VAL A 244 10.73 -3.99 -6.72
CA VAL A 244 9.51 -4.77 -6.51
C VAL A 244 8.35 -4.29 -7.34
N PHE A 245 7.41 -5.20 -7.64
CA PHE A 245 6.10 -4.83 -8.17
C PHE A 245 5.22 -4.23 -7.07
N ILE A 246 4.44 -3.22 -7.42
CA ILE A 246 3.44 -2.63 -6.54
C ILE A 246 2.07 -2.69 -7.21
N ALA A 247 1.09 -3.23 -6.49
CA ALA A 247 -0.33 -3.15 -6.78
C ALA A 247 -0.95 -2.12 -5.81
N ARG A 248 -1.28 -0.93 -6.33
CA ARG A 248 -1.88 0.14 -5.55
C ARG A 248 -3.36 0.27 -5.86
N SER A 249 -4.21 0.10 -4.85
CA SER A 249 -5.65 0.36 -4.88
C SER A 249 -5.95 1.61 -4.05
N ALA A 250 -6.44 2.68 -4.69
CA ALA A 250 -6.68 3.95 -4.01
C ALA A 250 -8.08 4.48 -4.33
N ASN A 251 -8.89 4.74 -3.29
CA ASN A 251 -10.13 5.49 -3.47
C ASN A 251 -9.79 6.97 -3.70
N LYS A 252 -10.39 7.59 -4.74
CA LYS A 252 -10.12 8.98 -5.15
C LYS A 252 -8.65 9.30 -5.47
N GLY A 253 -7.79 8.29 -5.49
CA GLY A 253 -6.39 8.36 -5.86
C GLY A 253 -6.12 7.67 -7.20
N ILE A 254 -4.83 7.57 -7.57
CA ILE A 254 -4.39 6.82 -8.74
C ILE A 254 -4.20 5.37 -8.31
N SER A 255 -5.00 4.47 -8.89
CA SER A 255 -4.85 3.02 -8.74
C SER A 255 -4.00 2.48 -9.87
N ALA A 256 -2.99 1.65 -9.60
CA ALA A 256 -2.07 1.22 -10.64
C ALA A 256 -1.28 -0.04 -10.30
N PHE A 257 -0.82 -0.73 -11.36
CA PHE A 257 0.27 -1.69 -11.32
C PHE A 257 1.56 -1.00 -11.76
N ILE A 258 2.60 -1.05 -10.92
CA ILE A 258 3.90 -0.45 -11.14
C ILE A 258 4.94 -1.57 -11.13
N ASN A 259 5.80 -1.61 -12.15
CA ASN A 259 6.87 -2.60 -12.21
C ASN A 259 8.14 -2.13 -11.45
N PRO A 260 9.12 -3.01 -11.21
CA PRO A 260 10.35 -2.69 -10.49
C PRO A 260 11.20 -1.55 -11.07
N ASN A 261 10.94 -1.14 -12.30
CA ASN A 261 11.60 0.00 -12.94
C ASN A 261 10.77 1.30 -12.87
N GLY A 262 9.69 1.33 -12.09
CA GLY A 262 8.82 2.48 -11.96
C GLY A 262 7.85 2.71 -13.13
N LYS A 263 7.82 1.80 -14.13
CA LYS A 263 6.88 1.91 -15.25
C LYS A 263 5.48 1.52 -14.78
N VAL A 264 4.51 2.39 -15.02
CA VAL A 264 3.09 2.12 -14.82
C VAL A 264 2.61 1.21 -15.97
N LEU A 265 2.18 0.00 -15.62
CA LEU A 265 1.71 -1.00 -16.59
C LEU A 265 0.24 -0.81 -16.93
N LYS A 266 -0.58 -0.56 -15.91
CA LYS A 266 -2.01 -0.24 -16.02
C LYS A 266 -2.37 0.74 -14.91
N SER A 267 -3.31 1.64 -15.15
CA SER A 267 -3.78 2.59 -14.15
C SER A 267 -5.23 3.01 -14.37
N LEU A 268 -5.84 3.49 -13.27
CA LEU A 268 -7.07 4.28 -13.23
C LEU A 268 -6.75 5.60 -12.55
N ASN A 269 -7.21 6.71 -13.13
CA ASN A 269 -6.96 8.05 -12.61
C ASN A 269 -7.84 8.39 -11.40
N THR A 270 -7.58 9.51 -10.76
CA THR A 270 -8.25 9.98 -9.53
C THR A 270 -9.77 10.13 -9.63
N ARG A 271 -10.33 10.19 -10.85
CA ARG A 271 -11.77 10.34 -11.10
C ARG A 271 -12.39 9.14 -11.80
N GLU A 272 -11.63 8.09 -12.01
CA GLU A 272 -12.08 6.89 -12.70
C GLU A 272 -12.55 5.84 -11.69
N SER A 273 -13.72 5.26 -11.95
CA SER A 273 -14.24 4.10 -11.24
C SER A 273 -14.13 2.88 -12.14
N GLY A 274 -13.60 1.79 -11.65
CA GLY A 274 -13.43 0.58 -12.43
C GLY A 274 -12.47 -0.41 -11.77
N ASN A 275 -12.01 -1.35 -12.58
CA ASN A 275 -10.99 -2.29 -12.20
C ASN A 275 -9.90 -2.38 -13.27
N ILE A 276 -8.71 -2.75 -12.85
CA ILE A 276 -7.59 -3.14 -13.72
C ILE A 276 -7.07 -4.50 -13.26
N GLU A 277 -6.74 -5.35 -14.22
CA GLU A 277 -6.29 -6.71 -13.97
C GLU A 277 -4.93 -6.96 -14.61
N LEU A 278 -4.07 -7.66 -13.89
CA LEU A 278 -2.77 -8.14 -14.36
C LEU A 278 -2.56 -9.56 -13.83
N LYS A 279 -1.82 -10.38 -14.56
CA LYS A 279 -1.32 -11.65 -14.01
C LYS A 279 -0.39 -11.39 -12.84
N PHE A 280 -0.42 -12.28 -11.84
CA PHE A 280 0.44 -12.11 -10.66
C PHE A 280 1.91 -12.05 -11.09
N PRO A 281 2.68 -11.01 -10.70
CA PRO A 281 4.06 -10.88 -11.11
C PRO A 281 4.95 -11.90 -10.39
N HIS A 282 6.01 -12.31 -11.07
CA HIS A 282 7.03 -13.19 -10.53
C HIS A 282 8.39 -12.59 -10.81
N PHE A 283 8.91 -11.82 -9.86
CA PHE A 283 10.20 -11.13 -10.00
C PHE A 283 10.74 -10.70 -8.64
N ASN A 284 11.95 -11.14 -8.33
CA ASN A 284 12.66 -10.78 -7.11
C ASN A 284 14.12 -10.51 -7.41
N GLN A 285 14.45 -9.25 -7.70
CA GLN A 285 15.85 -8.81 -7.81
C GLN A 285 16.07 -7.62 -6.88
N PRO A 286 16.72 -7.86 -5.72
CA PRO A 286 17.02 -6.79 -4.78
C PRO A 286 17.95 -5.77 -5.43
N THR A 287 17.65 -4.50 -5.22
CA THR A 287 18.52 -3.40 -5.63
C THR A 287 19.63 -3.16 -4.58
N LEU A 288 20.63 -2.36 -4.94
CA LEU A 288 21.59 -1.87 -3.94
C LEU A 288 20.88 -1.13 -2.80
N PHE A 289 19.86 -0.34 -3.14
CA PHE A 289 19.09 0.39 -2.14
C PHE A 289 18.30 -0.53 -1.23
N SER A 290 17.64 -1.57 -1.75
CA SER A 290 16.91 -2.54 -0.91
C SER A 290 17.82 -3.30 0.06
N ASN A 291 19.10 -3.48 -0.30
CA ASN A 291 20.09 -4.14 0.56
C ASN A 291 20.69 -3.22 1.62
N HIS A 292 20.93 -1.98 1.29
CA HIS A 292 21.68 -1.04 2.15
C HIS A 292 20.82 0.12 2.68
N GLY A 293 19.67 0.41 2.05
CA GLY A 293 18.76 1.48 2.44
C GLY A 293 19.48 2.84 2.51
N ASN A 294 19.12 3.63 3.50
CA ASN A 294 19.68 4.96 3.72
C ASN A 294 21.18 4.96 4.10
N LYS A 295 21.80 3.80 4.37
CA LYS A 295 23.25 3.74 4.61
C LYS A 295 24.05 4.26 3.41
N ILE A 296 23.55 4.09 2.18
CA ILE A 296 24.17 4.61 0.97
C ILE A 296 24.28 6.13 1.03
N PHE A 297 23.23 6.81 1.46
CA PHE A 297 23.21 8.28 1.60
C PHE A 297 24.28 8.76 2.59
N PHE A 298 24.39 8.13 3.76
CA PHE A 298 25.41 8.49 4.74
C PHE A 298 26.83 8.24 4.21
N LEU A 299 27.04 7.16 3.46
CA LEU A 299 28.33 6.85 2.84
C LEU A 299 28.72 7.91 1.79
N ILE A 300 27.76 8.38 0.98
CA ILE A 300 27.99 9.46 0.02
C ILE A 300 28.34 10.76 0.73
N ILE A 301 27.65 11.10 1.83
CA ILE A 301 27.98 12.30 2.64
C ILE A 301 29.40 12.19 3.21
N LEU A 302 29.76 11.07 3.78
CA LEU A 302 31.11 10.86 4.33
C LEU A 302 32.18 10.99 3.23
N LEU A 303 31.94 10.40 2.07
CA LEU A 303 32.83 10.55 0.91
C LEU A 303 32.94 12.01 0.47
N TYR A 304 31.84 12.74 0.42
CA TYR A 304 31.84 14.16 0.07
C TYR A 304 32.67 14.99 1.06
N ILE A 305 32.45 14.79 2.38
CA ILE A 305 33.21 15.45 3.43
C ILE A 305 34.71 15.16 3.28
N PHE A 306 35.07 13.87 3.09
CA PHE A 306 36.45 13.42 2.91
C PHE A 306 37.13 14.10 1.72
N LEU A 307 36.46 14.10 0.55
CA LEU A 307 36.97 14.76 -0.67
C LEU A 307 37.15 16.27 -0.46
N THR A 308 36.19 16.93 0.22
CA THR A 308 36.27 18.37 0.51
C THR A 308 37.47 18.70 1.39
N LEU A 309 37.73 17.86 2.40
CA LEU A 309 38.91 18.03 3.29
C LEU A 309 40.22 17.83 2.55
N ILE A 310 40.28 16.85 1.63
CA ILE A 310 41.46 16.62 0.80
C ILE A 310 41.70 17.84 -0.12
N CYS A 311 40.67 18.30 -0.87
CA CYS A 311 40.80 19.46 -1.74
C CYS A 311 41.25 20.71 -0.97
N LYS A 312 40.70 20.95 0.23
CA LYS A 312 41.14 22.04 1.08
C LYS A 312 42.62 21.91 1.50
N LYS A 313 43.08 20.69 1.83
CA LYS A 313 44.49 20.43 2.20
C LYS A 313 45.42 20.60 1.00
N LEU A 314 44.98 20.23 -0.19
CA LEU A 314 45.76 20.35 -1.43
C LEU A 314 45.70 21.77 -2.05
N LYS A 315 44.95 22.71 -1.43
CA LYS A 315 44.71 24.07 -1.94
C LYS A 315 44.16 24.10 -3.40
N ILE A 316 43.40 23.07 -3.78
CA ILE A 316 42.66 22.99 -5.06
C ILE A 316 41.26 23.56 -4.89
#